data_de3c63a84133f323c2b8a21720d75ea7
#
_entry.id   de3c63a84133f323c2b8a21720d75ea7
#
_cell.length_a   1.000
_cell.length_b   1.000
_cell.length_c   1.000
_cell.angle_alpha   90.00
_cell.angle_beta   90.00
_cell.angle_gamma   90.00
#
_symmetry.space_group_name_H-M   'P 1'
#
loop_
_entity.id
_entity.type
_entity.pdbx_description
1 polymer ?
#
loop_
_entity_poly.entity_id
_entity_poly.type
_entity_poly.pdbx_seq_one_letter_code
_entity_poly.pdbx_strand_id
1 'polypeptide(L)'
;MENDTKSSIEKMINCPTILTGISHEMRTHMNAIVAFSFLMKDSGCNNSDREEFSSQILNACEQIIDLFDSFLDSAVIDTGNSKAESKIYKLDIFLDELLSEFREELNKEGHKEIELVTETQFSDSIEIIIDKNKVYRAIRSLFQNAVKNTKSGYIKIGYFLRDEKVNFYILDSGQGYFKCKEFLQSPDLNESLTLHNDTYTAINMTLAKKLIQMLGGTIFVECNGLTGTGIYFSIPVKLVANSNINLNKYSNTMIAI
;
A
#
# COMPACT_ATOMS: atom_id res chain seq x y z
N MET A 1 -4.21 -22.91 -19.98
CA MET A 1 -4.71 -22.21 -18.78
C MET A 1 -4.21 -22.81 -17.47
N GLU A 2 -4.47 -24.08 -17.15
CA GLU A 2 -3.94 -24.69 -15.91
C GLU A 2 -2.39 -24.80 -15.90
N ASN A 3 -1.78 -25.03 -17.04
CA ASN A 3 -0.31 -25.09 -17.18
C ASN A 3 0.39 -23.74 -17.02
N ASP A 4 -0.24 -22.64 -17.42
CA ASP A 4 0.37 -21.31 -17.31
C ASP A 4 0.36 -20.79 -15.86
N THR A 5 -0.73 -21.10 -15.13
CA THR A 5 -0.87 -20.79 -13.70
C THR A 5 0.19 -21.52 -12.86
N LYS A 6 0.36 -22.82 -13.14
CA LYS A 6 1.37 -23.65 -12.49
C LYS A 6 2.79 -23.16 -12.79
N SER A 7 3.06 -22.76 -14.03
CA SER A 7 4.36 -22.21 -14.46
C SER A 7 4.69 -20.89 -13.76
N SER A 8 3.72 -19.99 -13.56
CA SER A 8 3.96 -18.69 -12.91
C SER A 8 4.18 -18.84 -11.41
N ILE A 9 3.39 -19.67 -10.73
CA ILE A 9 3.60 -19.99 -9.31
C ILE A 9 4.92 -20.74 -9.12
N GLU A 10 5.24 -21.68 -10.00
CA GLU A 10 6.52 -22.42 -9.95
C GLU A 10 7.72 -21.49 -10.20
N LYS A 11 7.60 -20.48 -11.09
CA LYS A 11 8.65 -19.47 -11.30
C LYS A 11 8.86 -18.59 -10.06
N MET A 12 7.80 -18.20 -9.36
CA MET A 12 7.90 -17.41 -8.14
C MET A 12 8.43 -18.26 -6.96
N ILE A 13 7.97 -19.51 -6.81
CA ILE A 13 8.45 -20.42 -5.78
C ILE A 13 9.90 -20.85 -6.02
N ASN A 14 10.31 -20.98 -7.28
CA ASN A 14 11.68 -21.34 -7.65
C ASN A 14 12.64 -20.14 -7.66
N CYS A 15 12.21 -18.95 -7.16
CA CYS A 15 13.12 -17.84 -6.95
C CYS A 15 13.68 -17.86 -5.51
N PRO A 16 14.92 -18.30 -5.32
CA PRO A 16 15.52 -18.39 -3.98
C PRO A 16 15.53 -17.05 -3.24
N THR A 17 15.67 -15.94 -3.96
CA THR A 17 15.76 -14.60 -3.39
C THR A 17 14.44 -14.17 -2.75
N ILE A 18 13.30 -14.40 -3.42
CA ILE A 18 11.96 -14.06 -2.89
C ILE A 18 11.67 -14.88 -1.63
N LEU A 19 11.81 -16.20 -1.73
CA LEU A 19 11.55 -17.10 -0.61
C LEU A 19 12.47 -16.83 0.58
N THR A 20 13.74 -16.50 0.32
CA THR A 20 14.69 -16.14 1.37
C THR A 20 14.28 -14.84 2.05
N GLY A 21 13.89 -13.81 1.28
CA GLY A 21 13.43 -12.54 1.80
C GLY A 21 12.17 -12.66 2.64
N ILE A 22 11.12 -13.31 2.10
CA ILE A 22 9.87 -13.58 2.83
C ILE A 22 10.17 -14.39 4.11
N SER A 23 10.98 -15.43 4.02
CA SER A 23 11.36 -16.25 5.17
C SER A 23 12.10 -15.43 6.24
N HIS A 24 12.90 -14.45 5.84
CA HIS A 24 13.58 -13.55 6.76
C HIS A 24 12.60 -12.65 7.49
N GLU A 25 11.70 -11.98 6.76
CA GLU A 25 10.68 -11.10 7.35
C GLU A 25 9.73 -11.90 8.26
N MET A 26 9.22 -13.04 7.80
CA MET A 26 8.39 -13.92 8.65
C MET A 26 9.11 -14.33 9.92
N ARG A 27 10.41 -14.68 9.83
CA ARG A 27 11.21 -15.06 11.00
C ARG A 27 11.35 -13.90 11.99
N THR A 28 11.48 -12.67 11.51
CA THR A 28 11.55 -11.47 12.36
C THR A 28 10.28 -11.33 13.20
N HIS A 29 9.11 -11.43 12.58
CA HIS A 29 7.83 -11.34 13.28
C HIS A 29 7.57 -12.56 14.18
N MET A 30 7.92 -13.77 13.74
CA MET A 30 7.84 -14.97 14.58
C MET A 30 8.75 -14.87 15.82
N ASN A 31 9.95 -14.34 15.70
CA ASN A 31 10.83 -14.12 16.84
C ASN A 31 10.23 -13.12 17.83
N ALA A 32 9.56 -12.07 17.37
CA ALA A 32 8.83 -11.15 18.23
C ALA A 32 7.71 -11.86 18.99
N ILE A 33 6.88 -12.68 18.30
CA ILE A 33 5.83 -13.50 18.94
C ILE A 33 6.41 -14.39 20.04
N VAL A 34 7.51 -15.10 19.75
CA VAL A 34 8.17 -15.96 20.71
C VAL A 34 8.70 -15.16 21.90
N ALA A 35 9.38 -14.04 21.65
CA ALA A 35 9.97 -13.19 22.70
C ALA A 35 8.90 -12.66 23.65
N PHE A 36 7.83 -12.03 23.12
CA PHE A 36 6.73 -11.51 23.96
C PHE A 36 5.97 -12.62 24.68
N SER A 37 5.80 -13.79 24.05
CA SER A 37 5.22 -14.97 24.71
C SER A 37 6.05 -15.46 25.90
N PHE A 38 7.38 -15.36 25.84
CA PHE A 38 8.28 -15.66 26.95
C PHE A 38 8.16 -14.62 28.06
N LEU A 39 8.12 -13.33 27.71
CA LEU A 39 7.99 -12.25 28.69
C LEU A 39 6.66 -12.34 29.46
N MET A 40 5.57 -12.75 28.79
CA MET A 40 4.27 -12.96 29.45
C MET A 40 4.26 -14.07 30.50
N LYS A 41 5.21 -15.02 30.43
CA LYS A 41 5.32 -16.12 31.41
C LYS A 41 6.12 -15.73 32.65
N ASP A 42 6.80 -14.59 32.63
CA ASP A 42 7.57 -14.15 33.80
C ASP A 42 6.62 -13.85 34.96
N SER A 43 6.96 -14.31 36.16
CA SER A 43 6.20 -14.07 37.40
C SER A 43 6.18 -12.59 37.82
N GLY A 44 7.13 -11.79 37.32
CA GLY A 44 7.19 -10.34 37.51
C GLY A 44 6.30 -9.54 36.56
N CYS A 45 5.74 -10.17 35.52
CA CYS A 45 4.91 -9.51 34.53
C CYS A 45 3.56 -9.11 35.13
N ASN A 46 3.28 -7.81 35.20
CA ASN A 46 1.99 -7.29 35.66
C ASN A 46 0.90 -7.33 34.55
N ASN A 47 -0.34 -6.96 34.90
CA ASN A 47 -1.44 -7.03 33.92
C ASN A 47 -1.27 -6.04 32.77
N SER A 48 -0.73 -4.85 33.00
CA SER A 48 -0.47 -3.86 31.95
C SER A 48 0.59 -4.35 30.97
N ASP A 49 1.68 -4.95 31.47
CA ASP A 49 2.73 -5.54 30.62
C ASP A 49 2.16 -6.70 29.78
N ARG A 50 1.27 -7.51 30.37
CA ARG A 50 0.62 -8.61 29.64
C ARG A 50 -0.27 -8.12 28.50
N GLU A 51 -1.01 -7.05 28.71
CA GLU A 51 -1.84 -6.42 27.67
C GLU A 51 -0.95 -5.87 26.55
N GLU A 52 0.14 -5.19 26.91
CA GLU A 52 1.10 -4.69 25.94
C GLU A 52 1.75 -5.82 25.13
N PHE A 53 2.25 -6.85 25.79
CA PHE A 53 2.88 -8.00 25.09
C PHE A 53 1.88 -8.77 24.23
N SER A 54 0.62 -8.90 24.69
CA SER A 54 -0.44 -9.51 23.88
C SER A 54 -0.72 -8.69 22.61
N SER A 55 -0.76 -7.36 22.73
CA SER A 55 -0.92 -6.46 21.59
C SER A 55 0.23 -6.61 20.58
N GLN A 56 1.49 -6.67 21.07
CA GLN A 56 2.66 -6.87 20.20
C GLN A 56 2.64 -8.22 19.49
N ILE A 57 2.15 -9.29 20.13
CA ILE A 57 1.96 -10.59 19.50
C ILE A 57 0.93 -10.51 18.39
N LEU A 58 -0.23 -9.89 18.65
CA LEU A 58 -1.28 -9.72 17.65
C LEU A 58 -0.79 -8.93 16.45
N ASN A 59 -0.11 -7.80 16.68
CA ASN A 59 0.47 -7.00 15.61
C ASN A 59 1.47 -7.80 14.76
N ALA A 60 2.34 -8.59 15.38
CA ALA A 60 3.28 -9.43 14.65
C ALA A 60 2.57 -10.52 13.83
N CYS A 61 1.45 -11.08 14.33
CA CYS A 61 0.64 -12.02 13.56
C CYS A 61 -0.03 -11.34 12.35
N GLU A 62 -0.60 -10.14 12.53
CA GLU A 62 -1.23 -9.36 11.46
C GLU A 62 -0.20 -9.03 10.35
N GLN A 63 1.01 -8.63 10.72
CA GLN A 63 2.09 -8.34 9.76
C GLN A 63 2.52 -9.58 8.96
N ILE A 64 2.53 -10.77 9.57
CA ILE A 64 2.78 -12.03 8.83
C ILE A 64 1.67 -12.30 7.82
N ILE A 65 0.41 -12.11 8.22
CA ILE A 65 -0.75 -12.31 7.34
C ILE A 65 -0.70 -11.34 6.18
N ASP A 66 -0.50 -10.04 6.44
CA ASP A 66 -0.43 -8.99 5.40
C ASP A 66 0.69 -9.25 4.40
N LEU A 67 1.87 -9.66 4.88
CA LEU A 67 3.00 -10.03 4.02
C LEU A 67 2.66 -11.20 3.10
N PHE A 68 2.03 -12.24 3.66
CA PHE A 68 1.67 -13.44 2.91
C PHE A 68 0.57 -13.16 1.89
N ASP A 69 -0.46 -12.41 2.27
CA ASP A 69 -1.56 -12.00 1.38
C ASP A 69 -1.04 -11.14 0.22
N SER A 70 -0.16 -10.17 0.51
CA SER A 70 0.48 -9.33 -0.51
C SER A 70 1.29 -10.17 -1.50
N PHE A 71 2.01 -11.18 -1.03
CA PHE A 71 2.75 -12.10 -1.86
C PHE A 71 1.83 -12.97 -2.73
N LEU A 72 0.79 -13.57 -2.14
CA LEU A 72 -0.18 -14.41 -2.88
C LEU A 72 -0.90 -13.60 -3.96
N ASP A 73 -1.29 -12.37 -3.65
CA ASP A 73 -1.96 -11.50 -4.61
C ASP A 73 -1.07 -11.16 -5.79
N SER A 74 0.19 -10.82 -5.53
CA SER A 74 1.16 -10.58 -6.59
C SER A 74 1.29 -11.82 -7.49
N ALA A 75 1.28 -13.02 -6.89
CA ALA A 75 1.33 -14.29 -7.63
C ALA A 75 0.07 -14.53 -8.47
N VAL A 76 -1.12 -14.27 -7.89
CA VAL A 76 -2.41 -14.45 -8.60
C VAL A 76 -2.53 -13.50 -9.79
N ILE A 77 -2.07 -12.26 -9.65
CA ILE A 77 -2.06 -11.29 -10.76
C ILE A 77 -1.20 -11.81 -11.91
N ASP A 78 -0.02 -12.37 -11.63
CA ASP A 78 0.88 -12.92 -12.65
C ASP A 78 0.28 -14.10 -13.42
N THR A 79 -0.69 -14.80 -12.86
CA THR A 79 -1.41 -15.88 -13.58
C THR A 79 -2.42 -15.39 -14.62
N GLY A 80 -2.71 -14.09 -14.65
CA GLY A 80 -3.72 -13.50 -15.54
C GLY A 80 -5.17 -13.86 -15.19
N ASN A 81 -5.40 -14.57 -14.08
CA ASN A 81 -6.74 -15.02 -13.67
C ASN A 81 -7.53 -13.95 -12.88
N SER A 82 -6.88 -12.87 -12.49
CA SER A 82 -7.54 -11.78 -11.76
C SER A 82 -8.25 -10.84 -12.74
N LYS A 83 -9.60 -10.89 -12.76
CA LYS A 83 -10.42 -9.95 -13.55
C LYS A 83 -10.76 -8.72 -12.72
N ALA A 84 -10.84 -7.55 -13.37
CA ALA A 84 -11.33 -6.34 -12.73
C ALA A 84 -12.86 -6.40 -12.57
N GLU A 85 -13.35 -6.15 -11.35
CA GLU A 85 -14.78 -6.05 -11.03
C GLU A 85 -15.16 -4.59 -10.80
N SER A 86 -15.42 -3.88 -11.88
CA SER A 86 -15.75 -2.46 -11.81
C SER A 86 -17.22 -2.24 -11.47
N LYS A 87 -17.50 -1.39 -10.48
CA LYS A 87 -18.83 -0.94 -10.05
C LYS A 87 -18.83 0.58 -9.87
N ILE A 88 -20.02 1.17 -9.74
CA ILE A 88 -20.16 2.59 -9.46
C ILE A 88 -19.89 2.85 -7.99
N TYR A 89 -18.98 3.79 -7.70
CA TYR A 89 -18.66 4.25 -6.35
C TYR A 89 -18.56 5.77 -6.30
N LYS A 90 -18.90 6.34 -5.15
CA LYS A 90 -18.63 7.73 -4.81
C LYS A 90 -17.22 7.85 -4.27
N LEU A 91 -16.40 8.63 -4.94
CA LEU A 91 -14.96 8.69 -4.70
C LEU A 91 -14.60 9.30 -3.34
N ASP A 92 -15.36 10.32 -2.92
CA ASP A 92 -15.26 10.94 -1.60
C ASP A 92 -15.55 9.94 -0.47
N ILE A 93 -16.68 9.22 -0.56
CA ILE A 93 -17.05 8.20 0.42
C ILE A 93 -15.99 7.10 0.49
N PHE A 94 -15.51 6.65 -0.68
CA PHE A 94 -14.45 5.64 -0.72
C PHE A 94 -13.18 6.10 0.00
N LEU A 95 -12.76 7.36 -0.21
CA LEU A 95 -11.57 7.88 0.44
C LEU A 95 -11.78 8.05 1.95
N ASP A 96 -12.95 8.53 2.38
CA ASP A 96 -13.27 8.70 3.80
C ASP A 96 -13.27 7.36 4.55
N GLU A 97 -13.87 6.31 3.98
CA GLU A 97 -13.83 4.95 4.54
C GLU A 97 -12.39 4.46 4.72
N LEU A 98 -11.57 4.60 3.67
CA LEU A 98 -10.17 4.20 3.66
C LEU A 98 -9.35 4.97 4.71
N LEU A 99 -9.52 6.28 4.79
CA LEU A 99 -8.81 7.11 5.77
C LEU A 99 -9.23 6.80 7.21
N SER A 100 -10.50 6.47 7.44
CA SER A 100 -10.97 6.04 8.76
C SER A 100 -10.27 4.76 9.21
N GLU A 101 -10.17 3.77 8.32
CA GLU A 101 -9.47 2.52 8.58
C GLU A 101 -7.98 2.75 8.86
N PHE A 102 -7.30 3.57 8.06
CA PHE A 102 -5.88 3.86 8.25
C PHE A 102 -5.60 4.63 9.54
N ARG A 103 -6.51 5.52 9.99
CA ARG A 103 -6.37 6.16 11.31
C ARG A 103 -6.47 5.15 12.44
N GLU A 104 -7.38 4.19 12.34
CA GLU A 104 -7.49 3.11 13.32
C GLU A 104 -6.23 2.23 13.34
N GLU A 105 -5.67 1.90 12.16
CA GLU A 105 -4.44 1.13 12.02
C GLU A 105 -3.27 1.85 12.71
N LEU A 106 -3.03 3.13 12.39
CA LEU A 106 -1.99 3.94 13.04
C LEU A 106 -2.12 4.02 14.57
N ASN A 107 -3.36 4.14 15.07
CA ASN A 107 -3.60 4.20 16.50
C ASN A 107 -3.34 2.86 17.20
N LYS A 108 -3.74 1.74 16.59
CA LYS A 108 -3.52 0.39 17.12
C LYS A 108 -2.02 0.03 17.14
N GLU A 109 -1.29 0.40 16.12
CA GLU A 109 0.14 0.13 16.01
C GLU A 109 1.02 1.10 16.81
N GLY A 110 0.40 2.10 17.45
CA GLY A 110 1.10 3.06 18.31
C GLY A 110 1.84 4.17 17.56
N HIS A 111 1.55 4.38 16.28
CA HIS A 111 2.14 5.44 15.46
C HIS A 111 1.54 6.83 15.74
N LYS A 112 1.49 7.23 17.01
CA LYS A 112 0.88 8.49 17.49
C LYS A 112 1.57 9.76 16.98
N GLU A 113 2.81 9.65 16.52
CA GLU A 113 3.62 10.75 16.00
C GLU A 113 3.39 10.98 14.49
N ILE A 114 2.52 10.17 13.85
CA ILE A 114 2.18 10.30 12.43
C ILE A 114 0.78 10.90 12.30
N GLU A 115 0.69 12.07 11.68
CA GLU A 115 -0.58 12.71 11.33
C GLU A 115 -1.05 12.23 9.96
N LEU A 116 -2.25 11.64 9.88
CA LEU A 116 -2.88 11.30 8.60
C LEU A 116 -3.68 12.48 8.08
N VAL A 117 -3.17 13.13 7.04
CA VAL A 117 -3.74 14.32 6.41
C VAL A 117 -4.47 13.93 5.13
N THR A 118 -5.61 14.55 4.85
CA THR A 118 -6.31 14.43 3.57
C THR A 118 -6.53 15.78 2.93
N GLU A 119 -6.48 15.81 1.63
CA GLU A 119 -6.85 16.98 0.84
C GLU A 119 -7.66 16.52 -0.37
N THR A 120 -8.92 16.90 -0.37
CA THR A 120 -9.83 16.66 -1.50
C THR A 120 -10.12 17.98 -2.19
N GLN A 121 -9.98 18.02 -3.51
CA GLN A 121 -10.22 19.22 -4.30
C GLN A 121 -11.71 19.48 -4.60
N PHE A 122 -12.59 18.56 -4.24
CA PHE A 122 -13.98 18.61 -4.64
C PHE A 122 -14.91 18.73 -3.45
N SER A 123 -15.86 19.68 -3.56
CA SER A 123 -17.00 19.82 -2.63
C SER A 123 -18.17 18.89 -2.98
N ASP A 124 -18.19 18.38 -4.22
CA ASP A 124 -19.29 17.59 -4.75
C ASP A 124 -18.86 16.12 -4.90
N SER A 125 -19.77 15.21 -4.55
CA SER A 125 -19.57 13.78 -4.67
C SER A 125 -19.43 13.35 -6.13
N ILE A 126 -18.31 12.69 -6.48
CA ILE A 126 -18.02 12.22 -7.83
C ILE A 126 -18.28 10.72 -7.92
N GLU A 127 -19.17 10.32 -8.82
CA GLU A 127 -19.45 8.93 -9.13
C GLU A 127 -18.57 8.43 -10.28
N ILE A 128 -17.81 7.39 -10.00
CA ILE A 128 -16.89 6.76 -10.96
C ILE A 128 -17.11 5.25 -11.03
N ILE A 129 -16.74 4.65 -12.16
CA ILE A 129 -16.75 3.21 -12.35
C ILE A 129 -15.33 2.70 -12.14
N ILE A 130 -15.10 1.99 -11.03
CA ILE A 130 -13.79 1.41 -10.65
C ILE A 130 -13.93 0.04 -10.01
N ASP A 131 -12.84 -0.70 -9.98
CA ASP A 131 -12.66 -1.84 -9.07
C ASP A 131 -12.14 -1.32 -7.72
N LYS A 132 -13.08 -1.04 -6.79
CA LYS A 132 -12.80 -0.51 -5.45
C LYS A 132 -11.74 -1.35 -4.71
N ASN A 133 -11.87 -2.68 -4.78
CA ASN A 133 -11.00 -3.58 -4.02
C ASN A 133 -9.54 -3.50 -4.49
N LYS A 134 -9.31 -3.45 -5.81
CA LYS A 134 -7.96 -3.32 -6.35
C LYS A 134 -7.34 -1.96 -6.07
N VAL A 135 -8.14 -0.89 -6.18
CA VAL A 135 -7.68 0.47 -5.83
C VAL A 135 -7.35 0.56 -4.35
N TYR A 136 -8.22 0.06 -3.48
CA TYR A 136 -7.99 -0.01 -2.04
C TYR A 136 -6.67 -0.72 -1.71
N ARG A 137 -6.45 -1.91 -2.29
CA ARG A 137 -5.23 -2.70 -2.04
C ARG A 137 -3.97 -2.00 -2.55
N ALA A 138 -4.06 -1.32 -3.69
CA ALA A 138 -2.93 -0.52 -4.19
C ALA A 138 -2.59 0.63 -3.22
N ILE A 139 -3.61 1.38 -2.76
CA ILE A 139 -3.40 2.47 -1.80
C ILE A 139 -2.88 1.93 -0.47
N ARG A 140 -3.44 0.84 0.05
CA ARG A 140 -3.00 0.20 1.31
C ARG A 140 -1.52 -0.20 1.24
N SER A 141 -1.10 -0.87 0.16
CA SER A 141 0.31 -1.28 -0.01
C SER A 141 1.26 -0.07 -0.04
N LEU A 142 0.86 1.03 -0.65
CA LEU A 142 1.65 2.26 -0.68
C LEU A 142 1.63 2.99 0.67
N PHE A 143 0.49 2.98 1.37
CA PHE A 143 0.35 3.56 2.71
C PHE A 143 1.23 2.83 3.73
N GLN A 144 1.24 1.50 3.73
CA GLN A 144 2.10 0.70 4.60
C GLN A 144 3.59 1.01 4.39
N ASN A 145 4.00 1.25 3.13
CA ASN A 145 5.35 1.71 2.85
C ASN A 145 5.63 3.11 3.42
N ALA A 146 4.67 4.02 3.33
CA ALA A 146 4.79 5.36 3.90
C ALA A 146 4.91 5.30 5.44
N VAL A 147 4.08 4.49 6.11
CA VAL A 147 4.14 4.29 7.58
C VAL A 147 5.50 3.74 8.00
N LYS A 148 6.02 2.72 7.31
CA LYS A 148 7.32 2.12 7.62
C LYS A 148 8.47 3.13 7.52
N ASN A 149 8.39 4.09 6.61
CA ASN A 149 9.45 5.08 6.36
C ASN A 149 9.27 6.38 7.14
N THR A 150 8.13 6.58 7.83
CA THR A 150 7.80 7.78 8.59
C THR A 150 7.77 7.48 10.08
N LYS A 151 8.71 8.00 10.84
CA LYS A 151 8.72 7.85 12.31
C LYS A 151 7.84 8.89 13.00
N SER A 152 7.84 10.11 12.46
CA SER A 152 7.06 11.24 12.94
C SER A 152 6.79 12.22 11.80
N GLY A 153 5.73 13.01 11.91
CA GLY A 153 5.33 13.97 10.91
C GLY A 153 4.00 13.61 10.28
N TYR A 154 3.90 13.57 8.96
CA TYR A 154 2.61 13.33 8.29
C TYR A 154 2.69 12.32 7.16
N ILE A 155 1.54 11.68 6.90
CA ILE A 155 1.24 10.98 5.66
C ILE A 155 -0.01 11.64 5.07
N LYS A 156 0.10 12.16 3.85
CA LYS A 156 -0.99 12.85 3.16
C LYS A 156 -1.50 11.98 2.02
N ILE A 157 -2.79 11.69 2.00
CA ILE A 157 -3.45 10.91 0.96
C ILE A 157 -4.56 11.75 0.34
N GLY A 158 -4.61 11.75 -0.98
CA GLY A 158 -5.65 12.47 -1.69
C GLY A 158 -5.77 12.05 -3.15
N TYR A 159 -6.65 12.74 -3.87
CA TYR A 159 -6.85 12.53 -5.29
C TYR A 159 -7.22 13.83 -6.00
N PHE A 160 -7.03 13.83 -7.31
CA PHE A 160 -7.55 14.85 -8.21
C PHE A 160 -7.94 14.21 -9.55
N LEU A 161 -8.86 14.86 -10.25
CA LEU A 161 -9.27 14.43 -11.59
C LEU A 161 -8.53 15.25 -12.65
N ARG A 162 -7.97 14.54 -13.64
CA ARG A 162 -7.34 15.15 -14.79
C ARG A 162 -7.37 14.18 -15.97
N ASP A 163 -7.72 14.68 -17.17
CA ASP A 163 -7.66 13.92 -18.43
C ASP A 163 -8.40 12.56 -18.37
N GLU A 164 -9.65 12.57 -17.85
CA GLU A 164 -10.48 11.38 -17.65
C GLU A 164 -9.85 10.31 -16.77
N LYS A 165 -8.92 10.71 -15.91
CA LYS A 165 -8.25 9.85 -14.94
C LYS A 165 -8.46 10.38 -13.53
N VAL A 166 -8.60 9.46 -12.58
CA VAL A 166 -8.37 9.77 -11.17
C VAL A 166 -6.89 9.60 -10.90
N ASN A 167 -6.28 10.65 -10.38
CA ASN A 167 -4.89 10.67 -9.96
C ASN A 167 -4.87 10.65 -8.43
N PHE A 168 -4.41 9.56 -7.85
CA PHE A 168 -4.19 9.43 -6.42
C PHE A 168 -2.75 9.80 -6.08
N TYR A 169 -2.55 10.31 -4.87
CA TYR A 169 -1.23 10.57 -4.33
C TYR A 169 -1.13 10.17 -2.86
N ILE A 170 0.07 9.73 -2.49
CA ILE A 170 0.46 9.45 -1.12
C ILE A 170 1.80 10.14 -0.91
N LEU A 171 1.83 11.12 0.00
CA LEU A 171 3.01 11.90 0.34
C LEU A 171 3.37 11.61 1.79
N ASP A 172 4.59 11.23 2.05
CA ASP A 172 5.09 11.07 3.40
C ASP A 172 6.20 12.07 3.71
N SER A 173 6.32 12.46 4.98
CA SER A 173 7.38 13.32 5.50
C SER A 173 8.55 12.53 6.08
N GLY A 174 8.68 11.26 5.71
CA GLY A 174 9.72 10.36 6.20
C GLY A 174 11.11 10.69 5.68
N GLN A 175 12.04 9.74 5.85
CA GLN A 175 13.45 9.95 5.49
C GLN A 175 13.72 10.03 3.98
N GLY A 176 12.70 9.92 3.15
CA GLY A 176 12.82 9.84 1.69
C GLY A 176 13.45 8.51 1.23
N TYR A 177 12.79 7.82 0.32
CA TYR A 177 13.28 6.54 -0.17
C TYR A 177 13.98 6.72 -1.52
N PHE A 178 15.28 6.90 -1.51
CA PHE A 178 16.10 7.16 -2.70
C PHE A 178 15.94 6.12 -3.83
N LYS A 179 15.60 4.88 -3.46
CA LYS A 179 15.51 3.77 -4.41
C LYS A 179 14.10 3.54 -4.97
N CYS A 180 13.09 4.34 -4.59
CA CYS A 180 11.73 4.19 -5.11
C CYS A 180 11.64 4.25 -6.64
N LYS A 181 12.44 5.08 -7.30
CA LYS A 181 12.47 5.17 -8.77
C LYS A 181 12.95 3.87 -9.41
N GLU A 182 13.98 3.25 -8.84
CA GLU A 182 14.54 1.98 -9.31
C GLU A 182 13.49 0.87 -9.19
N PHE A 183 12.73 0.84 -8.09
CA PHE A 183 11.62 -0.10 -7.90
C PHE A 183 10.57 -0.04 -9.00
N LEU A 184 10.12 1.15 -9.34
CA LEU A 184 9.08 1.32 -10.35
C LEU A 184 9.58 1.01 -11.76
N GLN A 185 10.88 1.09 -11.99
CA GLN A 185 11.51 0.73 -13.27
C GLN A 185 11.79 -0.77 -13.38
N SER A 186 11.92 -1.47 -12.26
CA SER A 186 12.17 -2.92 -12.24
C SER A 186 11.02 -3.69 -12.89
N PRO A 187 11.31 -4.64 -13.80
CA PRO A 187 10.28 -5.39 -14.50
C PRO A 187 9.55 -6.39 -13.60
N ASP A 188 10.21 -6.93 -12.59
CA ASP A 188 9.63 -7.94 -11.71
C ASP A 188 10.10 -7.83 -10.25
N LEU A 189 9.50 -8.65 -9.37
CA LEU A 189 9.81 -8.69 -7.95
C LEU A 189 11.25 -9.17 -7.67
N ASN A 190 11.79 -10.07 -8.50
CA ASN A 190 13.14 -10.59 -8.31
C ASN A 190 14.19 -9.50 -8.45
N GLU A 191 14.08 -8.70 -9.49
CA GLU A 191 14.97 -7.57 -9.70
C GLU A 191 14.80 -6.54 -8.60
N SER A 192 13.56 -6.25 -8.20
CA SER A 192 13.27 -5.37 -7.06
C SER A 192 13.96 -5.83 -5.78
N LEU A 193 13.93 -7.13 -5.47
CA LEU A 193 14.57 -7.70 -4.28
C LEU A 193 16.10 -7.70 -4.33
N THR A 194 16.70 -7.83 -5.52
CA THR A 194 18.16 -7.75 -5.67
C THR A 194 18.68 -6.33 -5.45
N LEU A 195 17.86 -5.32 -5.76
CA LEU A 195 18.18 -3.91 -5.57
C LEU A 195 18.03 -3.46 -4.11
N HIS A 196 17.24 -4.17 -3.32
CA HIS A 196 16.82 -3.73 -1.99
C HIS A 196 16.89 -4.86 -0.96
N ASN A 197 17.46 -4.55 0.20
CA ASN A 197 17.48 -5.47 1.34
C ASN A 197 16.15 -5.51 2.12
N ASP A 198 15.16 -4.72 1.72
CA ASP A 198 13.85 -4.63 2.36
C ASP A 198 12.78 -5.34 1.54
N THR A 199 12.56 -6.60 1.87
CA THR A 199 11.62 -7.50 1.19
C THR A 199 10.18 -7.01 1.32
N TYR A 200 9.77 -6.48 2.47
CA TYR A 200 8.42 -5.99 2.71
C TYR A 200 8.07 -4.83 1.76
N THR A 201 8.94 -3.83 1.69
CA THR A 201 8.78 -2.71 0.76
C THR A 201 8.76 -3.18 -0.69
N ALA A 202 9.64 -4.12 -1.06
CA ALA A 202 9.69 -4.67 -2.42
C ALA A 202 8.38 -5.35 -2.82
N ILE A 203 7.82 -6.18 -1.96
CA ILE A 203 6.56 -6.89 -2.20
C ILE A 203 5.41 -5.89 -2.36
N ASN A 204 5.24 -4.96 -1.42
CA ASN A 204 4.16 -3.98 -1.43
C ASN A 204 4.24 -3.05 -2.64
N MET A 205 5.41 -2.54 -2.99
CA MET A 205 5.59 -1.70 -4.18
C MET A 205 5.29 -2.47 -5.47
N THR A 206 5.73 -3.72 -5.57
CA THR A 206 5.46 -4.57 -6.72
C THR A 206 3.97 -4.89 -6.85
N LEU A 207 3.30 -5.21 -5.74
CA LEU A 207 1.87 -5.44 -5.71
C LEU A 207 1.09 -4.20 -6.16
N ALA A 208 1.39 -3.02 -5.59
CA ALA A 208 0.75 -1.77 -5.98
C ALA A 208 0.93 -1.49 -7.48
N LYS A 209 2.16 -1.62 -8.01
CA LYS A 209 2.46 -1.46 -9.44
C LYS A 209 1.62 -2.39 -10.31
N LYS A 210 1.57 -3.68 -9.99
CA LYS A 210 0.80 -4.68 -10.74
C LYS A 210 -0.70 -4.39 -10.74
N LEU A 211 -1.26 -4.06 -9.56
CA LEU A 211 -2.67 -3.69 -9.43
C LEU A 211 -3.03 -2.46 -10.27
N ILE A 212 -2.19 -1.41 -10.21
CA ILE A 212 -2.39 -0.19 -10.98
C ILE A 212 -2.30 -0.47 -12.49
N GLN A 213 -1.31 -1.24 -12.94
CA GLN A 213 -1.18 -1.64 -14.34
C GLN A 213 -2.38 -2.47 -14.82
N MET A 214 -2.88 -3.37 -14.01
CA MET A 214 -4.07 -4.18 -14.29
C MET A 214 -5.34 -3.32 -14.44
N LEU A 215 -5.42 -2.20 -13.72
CA LEU A 215 -6.48 -1.19 -13.86
C LEU A 215 -6.26 -0.25 -15.06
N GLY A 216 -5.24 -0.48 -15.89
CA GLY A 216 -4.88 0.37 -17.02
C GLY A 216 -4.20 1.68 -16.61
N GLY A 217 -3.73 1.74 -15.38
CA GLY A 217 -3.12 2.93 -14.79
C GLY A 217 -1.61 2.99 -14.94
N THR A 218 -1.05 4.08 -14.43
CA THR A 218 0.40 4.33 -14.35
C THR A 218 0.77 4.83 -12.98
N ILE A 219 1.99 4.53 -12.51
CA ILE A 219 2.53 4.95 -11.21
C ILE A 219 3.88 5.63 -11.41
N PHE A 220 4.15 6.67 -10.65
CA PHE A 220 5.45 7.35 -10.60
C PHE A 220 5.77 7.81 -9.18
N VAL A 221 7.06 8.07 -8.91
CA VAL A 221 7.57 8.49 -7.62
C VAL A 221 8.39 9.76 -7.77
N GLU A 222 8.18 10.67 -6.84
CA GLU A 222 9.01 11.83 -6.60
C GLU A 222 9.69 11.71 -5.24
N CYS A 223 10.99 11.82 -5.22
CA CYS A 223 11.79 11.81 -4.00
C CYS A 223 12.59 13.12 -3.94
N ASN A 224 12.34 13.94 -2.93
CA ASN A 224 13.08 15.18 -2.71
C ASN A 224 14.28 14.98 -1.77
N GLY A 225 14.95 13.85 -1.86
CA GLY A 225 16.27 13.59 -1.29
C GLY A 225 16.42 13.63 0.24
N LEU A 226 15.69 14.49 0.96
CA LEU A 226 15.83 14.71 2.40
C LEU A 226 14.48 14.92 3.13
N THR A 227 13.37 15.03 2.43
CA THR A 227 12.11 15.52 3.01
C THR A 227 10.87 14.68 2.65
N GLY A 228 11.05 13.37 2.53
CA GLY A 228 9.92 12.46 2.28
C GLY A 228 9.83 11.93 0.86
N THR A 229 8.78 11.14 0.62
CA THR A 229 8.50 10.51 -0.66
C THR A 229 7.10 10.87 -1.13
N GLY A 230 6.96 11.20 -2.41
CA GLY A 230 5.68 11.33 -3.08
C GLY A 230 5.46 10.19 -4.07
N ILE A 231 4.40 9.43 -3.87
CA ILE A 231 3.97 8.39 -4.80
C ILE A 231 2.65 8.82 -5.42
N TYR A 232 2.62 8.83 -6.76
CA TYR A 232 1.47 9.23 -7.54
C TYR A 232 1.08 8.11 -8.48
N PHE A 233 -0.22 7.84 -8.61
CA PHE A 233 -0.69 6.93 -9.64
C PHE A 233 -2.00 7.41 -10.25
N SER A 234 -2.19 7.11 -11.52
CA SER A 234 -3.38 7.46 -12.27
C SER A 234 -4.12 6.22 -12.75
N ILE A 235 -5.44 6.26 -12.70
CA ILE A 235 -6.31 5.20 -13.22
C ILE A 235 -7.33 5.82 -14.18
N PRO A 236 -7.49 5.26 -15.42
CA PRO A 236 -8.56 5.69 -16.30
C PRO A 236 -9.90 5.34 -15.66
N VAL A 237 -10.84 6.28 -15.65
CA VAL A 237 -12.17 6.08 -15.08
C VAL A 237 -13.24 6.54 -16.06
N LYS A 238 -14.42 5.91 -15.97
CA LYS A 238 -15.62 6.41 -16.62
C LYS A 238 -16.44 7.18 -15.58
N LEU A 239 -16.66 8.46 -15.84
CA LEU A 239 -17.56 9.27 -15.03
C LEU A 239 -19.01 8.88 -15.33
N VAL A 240 -19.85 8.80 -14.30
CA VAL A 240 -21.28 8.60 -14.47
C VAL A 240 -21.91 9.94 -14.82
N ALA A 241 -22.67 9.99 -15.91
CA ALA A 241 -23.13 11.22 -16.58
C ALA A 241 -24.03 12.18 -15.75
N ASN A 242 -24.34 11.87 -14.50
CA ASN A 242 -25.17 12.73 -13.62
C ASN A 242 -24.36 13.73 -12.77
N SER A 243 -23.05 13.70 -12.84
CA SER A 243 -22.22 14.71 -12.18
C SER A 243 -22.11 15.93 -13.11
N ASN A 244 -22.81 17.04 -12.79
CA ASN A 244 -22.64 18.36 -13.42
C ASN A 244 -21.23 18.96 -13.13
N ILE A 245 -20.20 18.14 -13.24
CA ILE A 245 -18.83 18.54 -12.95
C ILE A 245 -18.27 19.19 -14.19
N ASN A 246 -18.09 20.49 -14.11
CA ASN A 246 -17.36 21.24 -15.13
C ASN A 246 -15.87 20.94 -14.98
N LEU A 247 -15.39 19.86 -15.61
CA LEU A 247 -14.00 19.41 -15.57
C LEU A 247 -13.00 20.51 -15.95
N ASN A 248 -13.44 21.50 -16.79
CA ASN A 248 -12.61 22.64 -17.17
C ASN A 248 -12.29 23.60 -16.01
N LYS A 249 -13.05 23.56 -14.91
CA LYS A 249 -12.83 24.40 -13.73
C LYS A 249 -11.60 23.94 -12.93
N TYR A 250 -11.17 22.71 -13.07
CA TYR A 250 -10.15 22.07 -12.27
C TYR A 250 -8.83 21.77 -13.01
N SER A 251 -8.78 22.07 -14.33
CA SER A 251 -7.60 21.82 -15.17
C SER A 251 -6.39 22.72 -14.84
N ASN A 252 -6.56 23.79 -14.06
CA ASN A 252 -5.53 24.81 -13.84
C ASN A 252 -4.96 24.86 -12.43
N THR A 253 -5.39 24.04 -11.49
CA THR A 253 -4.81 24.05 -10.16
C THR A 253 -3.56 23.15 -10.16
N MET A 254 -2.43 23.69 -10.55
CA MET A 254 -1.12 23.11 -10.23
C MET A 254 -1.04 23.00 -8.71
N ILE A 255 -0.91 21.80 -8.18
CA ILE A 255 -0.40 21.62 -6.82
C ILE A 255 1.03 22.14 -6.88
N ALA A 256 1.28 23.30 -6.30
CA ALA A 256 2.64 23.74 -6.01
C ALA A 256 3.18 22.76 -4.98
N ILE A 257 4.08 21.88 -5.43
CA ILE A 257 4.84 20.92 -4.63
C ILE A 257 5.99 21.65 -3.95
#